data_dd152fc9b0cf6b0dd7ff4a5c26c77809
#
_entry.id   dd152fc9b0cf6b0dd7ff4a5c26c77809
#
_cell.length_a   1.000
_cell.length_b   1.000
_cell.length_c   1.000
_cell.angle_alpha   90.00
_cell.angle_beta   90.00
_cell.angle_gamma   90.00
#
_symmetry.space_group_name_H-M   'P 1'
#
loop_
_entity.id
_entity.type
_entity.pdbx_description
1 polymer ?
#
loop_
_entity_poly.entity_id
_entity_poly.type
_entity_poly.pdbx_seq_one_letter_code
_entity_poly.pdbx_strand_id
1 'polypeptide(L)'
;MANEQFDVTIIGSGPGGYVAAIRAGQLGLKAAIVEKDNRLGGTCTLRGCIPTKQMLMSAHVYEQMQHAADFGVQASAIQLAFGDVQKRKDKVVLKNSKGIEYLMKKNKVTVFKGTGRLALPGKVEVTDAEGKKQTLQTKNIIIATGSVVRPIPGFETDGAHVVNSDHILELKDVPKSLIVMGAGAVGVEFASVYSRFGADTTIVELLPRLVPLEDEEVSKELERSFRKRGIKSQVDTKLEKLEKTGGGVRVTGKTSKGEAVTIEAEMLLVAVGRMPYTEGLGLEGTKIKVEKGFIQVDEFQQTGEKGVYAIGDVVPTPLLAHLASKEGIVAVEHLAGRKDVRPINLRLVPNCTYCDPEVGSVGLTEAKAKELGYDVKVGKFPFSASGKARILGEEEGFVKIVSEKKYDEILGVHIIGPHATELIAEACVAMQLESTAGELGRTMHAHPTISEAVMEAAEGVHELAVHI
;
A
#
# COMPACT_ATOMS: atom_id res chain seq x y z
N MET A 1 -25.31 31.11 13.53
CA MET A 1 -25.49 29.67 13.68
C MET A 1 -24.97 29.29 15.07
N ALA A 2 -25.77 28.61 15.91
CA ALA A 2 -25.39 28.23 17.24
C ALA A 2 -24.05 27.47 17.24
N ASN A 3 -23.20 27.69 18.24
CA ASN A 3 -21.92 27.01 18.47
C ASN A 3 -22.14 25.49 18.56
N GLU A 4 -22.22 24.82 17.43
CA GLU A 4 -22.43 23.38 17.36
C GLU A 4 -21.15 22.68 17.79
N GLN A 5 -21.15 22.01 18.94
CA GLN A 5 -20.01 21.27 19.46
C GLN A 5 -20.03 19.84 18.95
N PHE A 6 -18.91 19.39 18.37
CA PHE A 6 -18.68 18.00 17.97
C PHE A 6 -18.04 17.19 19.12
N ASP A 7 -18.32 15.89 19.18
CA ASP A 7 -17.59 14.99 20.06
C ASP A 7 -16.21 14.68 19.52
N VAL A 8 -16.09 14.60 18.18
CA VAL A 8 -14.82 14.41 17.48
C VAL A 8 -14.81 15.13 16.13
N THR A 9 -13.69 15.78 15.82
CA THR A 9 -13.40 16.35 14.51
C THR A 9 -12.16 15.66 13.92
N ILE A 10 -12.31 15.09 12.72
CA ILE A 10 -11.24 14.37 12.01
C ILE A 10 -10.69 15.29 10.91
N ILE A 11 -9.36 15.44 10.81
CA ILE A 11 -8.68 16.23 9.80
C ILE A 11 -8.08 15.30 8.76
N GLY A 12 -8.67 15.23 7.58
CA GLY A 12 -8.33 14.35 6.46
C GLY A 12 -9.32 13.20 6.28
N SER A 13 -9.70 12.92 5.03
CA SER A 13 -10.68 11.88 4.66
C SER A 13 -10.04 10.66 3.97
N GLY A 14 -8.74 10.42 4.19
CA GLY A 14 -8.10 9.17 3.77
C GLY A 14 -8.70 7.94 4.47
N PRO A 15 -8.22 6.72 4.19
CA PRO A 15 -8.76 5.49 4.76
C PRO A 15 -8.90 5.52 6.28
N GLY A 16 -7.90 6.01 7.00
CA GLY A 16 -8.02 6.18 8.46
C GLY A 16 -9.12 7.16 8.85
N GLY A 17 -9.15 8.34 8.20
CA GLY A 17 -10.06 9.42 8.57
C GLY A 17 -11.53 9.10 8.30
N TYR A 18 -11.88 8.60 7.09
CA TYR A 18 -13.29 8.30 6.80
C TYR A 18 -13.79 7.09 7.60
N VAL A 19 -12.94 6.08 7.86
CA VAL A 19 -13.31 4.93 8.70
C VAL A 19 -13.51 5.36 10.15
N ALA A 20 -12.62 6.20 10.69
CA ALA A 20 -12.79 6.80 12.02
C ALA A 20 -14.11 7.58 12.12
N ALA A 21 -14.44 8.41 11.12
CA ALA A 21 -15.67 9.17 11.08
C ALA A 21 -16.93 8.28 11.07
N ILE A 22 -16.91 7.20 10.28
CA ILE A 22 -18.00 6.21 10.24
C ILE A 22 -18.13 5.54 11.61
N ARG A 23 -17.01 5.11 12.21
CA ARG A 23 -17.02 4.44 13.52
C ARG A 23 -17.56 5.35 14.61
N ALA A 24 -17.17 6.63 14.59
CA ALA A 24 -17.72 7.63 15.51
C ALA A 24 -19.25 7.74 15.39
N GLY A 25 -19.77 7.86 14.16
CA GLY A 25 -21.21 7.90 13.91
C GLY A 25 -21.94 6.62 14.34
N GLN A 26 -21.35 5.43 14.15
CA GLN A 26 -21.89 4.16 14.61
C GLN A 26 -21.99 4.06 16.15
N LEU A 27 -21.06 4.70 16.86
CA LEU A 27 -21.06 4.79 18.32
C LEU A 27 -21.94 5.94 18.85
N GLY A 28 -22.68 6.63 17.99
CA GLY A 28 -23.57 7.71 18.36
C GLY A 28 -22.88 9.04 18.66
N LEU A 29 -21.59 9.16 18.36
CA LEU A 29 -20.84 10.41 18.54
C LEU A 29 -21.19 11.40 17.42
N LYS A 30 -21.27 12.67 17.78
CA LYS A 30 -21.41 13.76 16.81
C LYS A 30 -20.06 14.05 16.17
N ALA A 31 -19.88 13.56 14.95
CA ALA A 31 -18.61 13.60 14.22
C ALA A 31 -18.60 14.63 13.10
N ALA A 32 -17.45 15.31 12.95
CA ALA A 32 -17.13 16.13 11.80
C ALA A 32 -15.88 15.59 11.10
N ILE A 33 -15.82 15.73 9.77
CA ILE A 33 -14.62 15.46 8.98
C ILE A 33 -14.28 16.67 8.12
N VAL A 34 -12.99 17.05 8.10
CA VAL A 34 -12.49 18.18 7.31
C VAL A 34 -11.61 17.62 6.18
N GLU A 35 -11.90 18.00 4.94
CA GLU A 35 -11.17 17.52 3.76
C GLU A 35 -10.84 18.67 2.81
N LYS A 36 -9.56 18.79 2.45
CA LYS A 36 -9.07 19.83 1.52
C LYS A 36 -9.34 19.50 0.05
N ASP A 37 -9.34 18.22 -0.30
CA ASP A 37 -9.62 17.79 -1.67
C ASP A 37 -11.12 17.93 -2.00
N ASN A 38 -11.43 18.15 -3.27
CA ASN A 38 -12.84 18.28 -3.73
C ASN A 38 -13.67 17.00 -3.54
N ARG A 39 -12.99 15.86 -3.34
CA ARG A 39 -13.60 14.54 -3.14
C ARG A 39 -13.06 13.90 -1.86
N LEU A 40 -13.90 13.04 -1.24
CA LEU A 40 -13.47 12.23 -0.10
C LEU A 40 -12.70 10.98 -0.55
N GLY A 41 -11.80 10.49 0.34
CA GLY A 41 -11.09 9.23 0.16
C GLY A 41 -9.57 9.36 0.25
N GLY A 42 -9.03 10.57 0.27
CA GLY A 42 -7.60 10.86 0.40
C GLY A 42 -6.75 10.20 -0.70
N THR A 43 -5.45 10.06 -0.45
CA THR A 43 -4.49 9.53 -1.42
C THR A 43 -4.89 8.16 -1.95
N CYS A 44 -5.23 7.21 -1.08
CA CYS A 44 -5.53 5.83 -1.49
C CYS A 44 -6.66 5.75 -2.52
N THR A 45 -7.79 6.42 -2.27
CA THR A 45 -8.95 6.38 -3.16
C THR A 45 -8.77 7.21 -4.42
N LEU A 46 -8.14 8.39 -4.31
CA LEU A 46 -8.14 9.39 -5.38
C LEU A 46 -6.92 9.30 -6.31
N ARG A 47 -5.71 8.97 -5.77
CA ARG A 47 -4.43 9.05 -6.49
C ARG A 47 -3.38 8.01 -6.04
N GLY A 48 -3.82 6.88 -5.48
CA GLY A 48 -2.93 5.82 -4.98
C GLY A 48 -3.48 4.43 -5.26
N CYS A 49 -3.91 3.71 -4.21
CA CYS A 49 -4.30 2.31 -4.29
C CYS A 49 -5.35 2.02 -5.36
N ILE A 50 -6.49 2.71 -5.31
CA ILE A 50 -7.63 2.41 -6.19
C ILE A 50 -7.32 2.66 -7.66
N PRO A 51 -6.82 3.84 -8.08
CA PRO A 51 -6.49 4.06 -9.49
C PRO A 51 -5.37 3.14 -9.98
N THR A 52 -4.34 2.87 -9.16
CA THR A 52 -3.24 1.97 -9.54
C THR A 52 -3.74 0.53 -9.75
N LYS A 53 -4.56 -0.02 -8.84
CA LYS A 53 -5.10 -1.37 -8.97
C LYS A 53 -6.06 -1.49 -10.16
N GLN A 54 -6.77 -0.41 -10.50
CA GLN A 54 -7.56 -0.37 -11.73
C GLN A 54 -6.68 -0.44 -12.99
N MET A 55 -5.53 0.25 -12.99
CA MET A 55 -4.57 0.18 -14.11
C MET A 55 -3.93 -1.21 -14.20
N LEU A 56 -3.53 -1.80 -13.07
CA LEU A 56 -3.02 -3.18 -13.01
C LEU A 56 -4.02 -4.18 -13.58
N MET A 57 -5.31 -4.04 -13.22
CA MET A 57 -6.36 -4.90 -13.77
C MET A 57 -6.53 -4.71 -15.28
N SER A 58 -6.43 -3.48 -15.78
CA SER A 58 -6.49 -3.22 -17.23
C SER A 58 -5.28 -3.81 -17.96
N ALA A 59 -4.09 -3.74 -17.35
CA ALA A 59 -2.87 -4.33 -17.88
C ALA A 59 -2.97 -5.87 -17.91
N HIS A 60 -3.51 -6.47 -16.84
CA HIS A 60 -3.76 -7.91 -16.78
C HIS A 60 -4.72 -8.38 -17.89
N VAL A 61 -5.86 -7.70 -18.07
CA VAL A 61 -6.80 -8.03 -19.16
C VAL A 61 -6.16 -7.90 -20.54
N TYR A 62 -5.36 -6.86 -20.76
CA TYR A 62 -4.68 -6.66 -22.03
C TYR A 62 -3.67 -7.78 -22.32
N GLU A 63 -2.87 -8.17 -21.33
CA GLU A 63 -1.92 -9.28 -21.43
C GLU A 63 -2.63 -10.63 -21.66
N GLN A 64 -3.70 -10.92 -20.89
CA GLN A 64 -4.50 -12.14 -21.10
C GLN A 64 -5.05 -12.24 -22.52
N MET A 65 -5.51 -11.12 -23.09
CA MET A 65 -5.99 -11.10 -24.46
C MET A 65 -4.88 -11.41 -25.46
N GLN A 66 -3.64 -10.93 -25.24
CA GLN A 66 -2.47 -11.21 -26.08
C GLN A 66 -2.10 -12.71 -26.02
N HIS A 67 -2.31 -13.38 -24.88
CA HIS A 67 -2.02 -14.79 -24.63
C HIS A 67 -3.26 -15.70 -24.72
N ALA A 68 -4.38 -15.19 -25.25
CA ALA A 68 -5.64 -15.96 -25.34
C ALA A 68 -5.50 -17.28 -26.12
N ALA A 69 -4.57 -17.36 -27.08
CA ALA A 69 -4.30 -18.56 -27.87
C ALA A 69 -3.81 -19.73 -27.00
N ASP A 70 -3.14 -19.48 -25.89
CA ASP A 70 -2.67 -20.52 -24.96
C ASP A 70 -3.85 -21.26 -24.31
N PHE A 71 -5.01 -20.60 -24.26
CA PHE A 71 -6.28 -21.17 -23.78
C PHE A 71 -7.21 -21.65 -24.90
N GLY A 72 -6.72 -21.72 -26.15
CA GLY A 72 -7.50 -22.12 -27.32
C GLY A 72 -8.47 -21.03 -27.81
N VAL A 73 -8.36 -19.80 -27.36
CA VAL A 73 -9.19 -18.66 -27.77
C VAL A 73 -8.46 -17.83 -28.79
N GLN A 74 -9.01 -17.70 -29.99
CA GLN A 74 -8.42 -16.85 -31.02
C GLN A 74 -8.93 -15.42 -30.87
N ALA A 75 -8.01 -14.49 -30.72
CA ALA A 75 -8.29 -13.06 -30.68
C ALA A 75 -7.47 -12.35 -31.77
N SER A 76 -8.10 -11.44 -32.49
CA SER A 76 -7.46 -10.68 -33.58
C SER A 76 -7.54 -9.17 -33.30
N ALA A 77 -6.57 -8.40 -33.80
CA ALA A 77 -6.54 -6.94 -33.72
C ALA A 77 -6.65 -6.38 -32.29
N ILE A 78 -5.97 -7.03 -31.33
CA ILE A 78 -5.92 -6.56 -29.95
C ILE A 78 -5.15 -5.25 -29.88
N GLN A 79 -5.80 -4.19 -29.42
CA GLN A 79 -5.22 -2.85 -29.30
C GLN A 79 -5.48 -2.28 -27.91
N LEU A 80 -4.46 -1.60 -27.37
CA LEU A 80 -4.60 -0.85 -26.11
C LEU A 80 -5.22 0.53 -26.41
N ALA A 81 -6.45 0.76 -25.98
CA ALA A 81 -7.08 2.07 -25.99
C ALA A 81 -6.78 2.79 -24.65
N PHE A 82 -5.58 3.33 -24.50
CA PHE A 82 -5.10 3.88 -23.22
C PHE A 82 -6.00 4.99 -22.69
N GLY A 83 -6.58 5.85 -23.54
CA GLY A 83 -7.55 6.85 -23.12
C GLY A 83 -8.82 6.26 -22.49
N ASP A 84 -9.23 5.04 -22.87
CA ASP A 84 -10.36 4.35 -22.27
C ASP A 84 -9.97 3.65 -20.95
N VAL A 85 -8.72 3.20 -20.81
CA VAL A 85 -8.17 2.77 -19.52
C VAL A 85 -8.26 3.91 -18.51
N GLN A 86 -7.85 5.13 -18.89
CA GLN A 86 -7.93 6.31 -18.04
C GLN A 86 -9.39 6.65 -17.65
N LYS A 87 -10.31 6.67 -18.61
CA LYS A 87 -11.74 6.89 -18.33
C LYS A 87 -12.31 5.86 -17.36
N ARG A 88 -11.92 4.59 -17.50
CA ARG A 88 -12.33 3.52 -16.59
C ARG A 88 -11.77 3.75 -15.19
N LYS A 89 -10.50 4.12 -15.06
CA LYS A 89 -9.84 4.50 -13.79
C LYS A 89 -10.62 5.61 -13.11
N ASP A 90 -10.91 6.69 -13.81
CA ASP A 90 -11.65 7.85 -13.27
C ASP A 90 -13.06 7.47 -12.82
N LYS A 91 -13.77 6.63 -13.58
CA LYS A 91 -15.08 6.12 -13.22
C LYS A 91 -15.04 5.30 -11.92
N VAL A 92 -14.02 4.45 -11.72
CA VAL A 92 -13.86 3.65 -10.52
C VAL A 92 -13.55 4.54 -9.32
N VAL A 93 -12.61 5.48 -9.46
CA VAL A 93 -12.27 6.48 -8.42
C VAL A 93 -13.50 7.28 -8.01
N LEU A 94 -14.26 7.80 -8.98
CA LEU A 94 -15.48 8.57 -8.73
C LEU A 94 -16.53 7.74 -7.97
N LYS A 95 -16.74 6.48 -8.37
CA LYS A 95 -17.70 5.59 -7.71
C LYS A 95 -17.32 5.31 -6.25
N ASN A 96 -16.04 5.07 -5.98
CA ASN A 96 -15.54 4.86 -4.62
C ASN A 96 -15.71 6.12 -3.75
N SER A 97 -15.30 7.28 -4.25
CA SER A 97 -15.47 8.56 -3.52
C SER A 97 -16.94 8.86 -3.21
N LYS A 98 -17.86 8.67 -4.18
CA LYS A 98 -19.30 8.78 -3.93
C LYS A 98 -19.81 7.78 -2.89
N GLY A 99 -19.25 6.57 -2.86
CA GLY A 99 -19.55 5.59 -1.81
C GLY A 99 -19.19 6.10 -0.42
N ILE A 100 -18.02 6.73 -0.28
CA ILE A 100 -17.61 7.35 0.99
C ILE A 100 -18.55 8.51 1.37
N GLU A 101 -18.93 9.38 0.42
CA GLU A 101 -19.91 10.46 0.66
C GLU A 101 -21.25 9.91 1.16
N TYR A 102 -21.73 8.82 0.55
CA TYR A 102 -22.94 8.14 1.00
C TYR A 102 -22.79 7.63 2.45
N LEU A 103 -21.65 7.01 2.79
CA LEU A 103 -21.37 6.51 4.14
C LEU A 103 -21.29 7.64 5.18
N MET A 104 -20.74 8.81 4.82
CA MET A 104 -20.79 10.00 5.69
C MET A 104 -22.23 10.39 6.03
N LYS A 105 -23.09 10.50 5.00
CA LYS A 105 -24.51 10.81 5.21
C LYS A 105 -25.24 9.76 6.04
N LYS A 106 -25.03 8.47 5.74
CA LYS A 106 -25.64 7.34 6.46
C LYS A 106 -25.32 7.37 7.95
N ASN A 107 -24.08 7.72 8.29
CA ASN A 107 -23.60 7.75 9.67
C ASN A 107 -23.68 9.16 10.32
N LYS A 108 -24.39 10.10 9.69
CA LYS A 108 -24.64 11.47 10.19
C LYS A 108 -23.35 12.25 10.48
N VAL A 109 -22.29 12.00 9.70
CA VAL A 109 -21.02 12.74 9.78
C VAL A 109 -21.16 14.04 9.01
N THR A 110 -20.81 15.17 9.65
CA THR A 110 -20.78 16.49 8.99
C THR A 110 -19.47 16.66 8.24
N VAL A 111 -19.54 16.93 6.93
CA VAL A 111 -18.36 17.12 6.09
C VAL A 111 -18.10 18.61 5.88
N PHE A 112 -16.88 19.06 6.20
CA PHE A 112 -16.39 20.41 5.94
C PHE A 112 -15.32 20.37 4.85
N LYS A 113 -15.48 21.20 3.83
CA LYS A 113 -14.48 21.36 2.76
C LYS A 113 -13.50 22.46 3.13
N GLY A 114 -12.21 22.15 3.07
CA GLY A 114 -11.14 23.07 3.36
C GLY A 114 -9.97 22.43 4.09
N THR A 115 -8.95 23.23 4.35
CA THR A 115 -7.78 22.84 5.11
C THR A 115 -8.04 22.98 6.61
N GLY A 116 -7.90 21.88 7.34
CA GLY A 116 -8.07 21.86 8.80
C GLY A 116 -6.75 22.13 9.53
N ARG A 117 -6.81 22.96 10.58
CA ARG A 117 -5.70 23.27 11.47
C ARG A 117 -6.15 23.18 12.93
N LEU A 118 -5.29 22.70 13.80
CA LEU A 118 -5.52 22.73 15.25
C LEU A 118 -5.52 24.20 15.75
N ALA A 119 -6.53 24.54 16.56
CA ALA A 119 -6.64 25.80 17.26
C ALA A 119 -7.04 25.51 18.71
N LEU A 120 -6.09 24.95 19.46
CA LEU A 120 -6.33 24.48 20.84
C LEU A 120 -6.67 25.61 21.81
N PRO A 121 -7.41 25.29 22.91
CA PRO A 121 -7.98 24.00 23.26
C PRO A 121 -9.32 23.73 22.57
N GLY A 122 -9.52 22.45 22.11
CA GLY A 122 -10.82 21.94 21.66
C GLY A 122 -11.40 22.61 20.42
N LYS A 123 -10.57 23.09 19.52
CA LYS A 123 -10.98 23.82 18.32
C LYS A 123 -10.22 23.34 17.07
N VAL A 124 -10.91 23.30 15.94
CA VAL A 124 -10.31 23.13 14.62
C VAL A 124 -10.70 24.32 13.76
N GLU A 125 -9.71 25.04 13.24
CA GLU A 125 -9.93 26.07 12.21
C GLU A 125 -10.00 25.40 10.85
N VAL A 126 -11.01 25.71 10.06
CA VAL A 126 -11.17 25.26 8.68
C VAL A 126 -11.08 26.46 7.76
N THR A 127 -10.16 26.42 6.80
CA THR A 127 -10.00 27.44 5.76
C THR A 127 -10.46 26.84 4.43
N ASP A 128 -11.49 27.38 3.82
CA ASP A 128 -12.00 26.93 2.52
C ASP A 128 -11.12 27.41 1.35
N ALA A 129 -11.48 27.03 0.12
CA ALA A 129 -10.75 27.38 -1.10
C ALA A 129 -10.74 28.91 -1.39
N GLU A 130 -11.70 29.65 -0.84
CA GLU A 130 -11.83 31.10 -0.98
C GLU A 130 -11.08 31.86 0.13
N GLY A 131 -10.42 31.14 1.06
CA GLY A 131 -9.71 31.70 2.20
C GLY A 131 -10.60 32.08 3.38
N LYS A 132 -11.90 31.76 3.33
CA LYS A 132 -12.83 32.01 4.43
C LYS A 132 -12.60 31.01 5.55
N LYS A 133 -12.48 31.55 6.78
CA LYS A 133 -12.22 30.76 7.98
C LYS A 133 -13.50 30.52 8.79
N GLN A 134 -13.61 29.30 9.30
CA GLN A 134 -14.60 28.96 10.31
C GLN A 134 -13.94 28.11 11.41
N THR A 135 -14.43 28.20 12.63
CA THR A 135 -13.91 27.46 13.77
C THR A 135 -14.94 26.44 14.24
N LEU A 136 -14.55 25.18 14.32
CA LEU A 136 -15.33 24.09 14.84
C LEU A 136 -14.96 23.87 16.31
N GLN A 137 -15.97 23.79 17.20
CA GLN A 137 -15.79 23.40 18.59
C GLN A 137 -15.85 21.87 18.68
N THR A 138 -14.89 21.24 19.33
CA THR A 138 -14.83 19.77 19.42
C THR A 138 -14.23 19.31 20.74
N LYS A 139 -14.68 18.17 21.24
CA LYS A 139 -14.08 17.56 22.46
C LYS A 139 -12.77 16.85 22.15
N ASN A 140 -12.72 16.17 20.99
CA ASN A 140 -11.55 15.41 20.55
C ASN A 140 -11.20 15.76 19.10
N ILE A 141 -9.94 15.60 18.75
CA ILE A 141 -9.42 15.82 17.38
C ILE A 141 -8.65 14.56 16.96
N ILE A 142 -8.88 14.11 15.72
CA ILE A 142 -8.07 13.05 15.10
C ILE A 142 -7.35 13.64 13.89
N ILE A 143 -6.02 13.64 13.91
CA ILE A 143 -5.16 14.04 12.80
C ILE A 143 -5.00 12.83 11.88
N ALA A 144 -5.52 12.91 10.66
CA ALA A 144 -5.50 11.85 9.65
C ALA A 144 -5.03 12.41 8.29
N THR A 145 -4.05 13.33 8.34
CA THR A 145 -3.58 14.09 7.17
C THR A 145 -2.73 13.28 6.21
N GLY A 146 -2.31 12.10 6.63
CA GLY A 146 -1.62 11.13 5.79
C GLY A 146 -0.21 11.56 5.39
N SER A 147 0.15 11.30 4.14
CA SER A 147 1.49 11.51 3.61
C SER A 147 1.46 12.16 2.23
N VAL A 148 2.62 12.70 1.83
CA VAL A 148 2.89 13.22 0.48
C VAL A 148 4.07 12.47 -0.15
N VAL A 149 4.20 12.56 -1.47
CA VAL A 149 5.38 12.01 -2.18
C VAL A 149 6.64 12.68 -1.64
N ARG A 150 7.66 11.89 -1.33
CA ARG A 150 8.95 12.41 -0.86
C ARG A 150 9.69 13.12 -1.99
N PRO A 151 9.98 14.42 -1.89
CA PRO A 151 10.82 15.10 -2.86
C PRO A 151 12.27 14.63 -2.73
N ILE A 152 12.96 14.52 -3.86
CA ILE A 152 14.40 14.18 -3.91
C ILE A 152 15.14 15.36 -4.56
N PRO A 153 16.05 16.02 -3.84
CA PRO A 153 16.86 17.08 -4.42
C PRO A 153 17.64 16.61 -5.66
N GLY A 154 17.56 17.36 -6.74
CA GLY A 154 18.16 17.03 -8.04
C GLY A 154 17.30 16.12 -8.93
N PHE A 155 16.12 15.66 -8.45
CA PHE A 155 15.15 14.87 -9.19
C PHE A 155 13.73 15.45 -9.07
N GLU A 156 13.64 16.79 -9.14
CA GLU A 156 12.37 17.51 -9.02
C GLU A 156 11.41 17.13 -10.15
N THR A 157 10.18 16.82 -9.80
CA THR A 157 9.15 16.43 -10.76
C THR A 157 8.63 17.63 -11.53
N ASP A 158 8.50 17.50 -12.86
CA ASP A 158 7.95 18.53 -13.76
C ASP A 158 6.57 18.16 -14.32
N GLY A 159 6.10 16.95 -14.03
CA GLY A 159 4.82 16.43 -14.52
C GLY A 159 4.83 16.02 -16.00
N ALA A 160 5.97 16.12 -16.69
CA ALA A 160 6.13 15.80 -18.10
C ALA A 160 7.11 14.64 -18.31
N HIS A 161 8.41 14.86 -18.10
CA HIS A 161 9.45 13.84 -18.23
C HIS A 161 9.91 13.28 -16.90
N VAL A 162 9.75 14.03 -15.82
CA VAL A 162 10.04 13.60 -14.46
C VAL A 162 8.74 13.62 -13.67
N VAL A 163 8.23 12.44 -13.37
CA VAL A 163 6.90 12.25 -12.78
C VAL A 163 6.99 11.55 -11.42
N ASN A 164 5.98 11.74 -10.60
CA ASN A 164 5.75 10.97 -9.39
C ASN A 164 4.52 10.07 -9.54
N SER A 165 4.11 9.38 -8.46
CA SER A 165 2.95 8.49 -8.45
C SER A 165 1.63 9.19 -8.81
N ASP A 166 1.49 10.48 -8.52
CA ASP A 166 0.27 11.22 -8.83
C ASP A 166 0.24 11.58 -10.33
N HIS A 167 1.37 12.02 -10.89
CA HIS A 167 1.49 12.41 -12.30
C HIS A 167 1.35 11.22 -13.25
N ILE A 168 1.98 10.07 -12.91
CA ILE A 168 1.98 8.90 -13.81
C ILE A 168 0.57 8.29 -13.96
N LEU A 169 -0.31 8.48 -12.98
CA LEU A 169 -1.72 8.08 -13.05
C LEU A 169 -2.55 8.93 -14.02
N GLU A 170 -2.06 10.13 -14.38
CA GLU A 170 -2.78 11.10 -15.21
C GLU A 170 -2.17 11.25 -16.61
N LEU A 171 -1.25 10.36 -17.01
CA LEU A 171 -0.66 10.38 -18.36
C LEU A 171 -1.74 10.19 -19.43
N LYS A 172 -1.56 10.85 -20.56
CA LYS A 172 -2.45 10.74 -21.73
C LYS A 172 -2.08 9.56 -22.63
N ASP A 173 -0.80 9.25 -22.67
CA ASP A 173 -0.21 8.22 -23.52
C ASP A 173 0.75 7.35 -22.71
N VAL A 174 1.00 6.13 -23.19
CA VAL A 174 2.03 5.24 -22.65
C VAL A 174 3.40 5.72 -23.14
N PRO A 175 4.37 6.00 -22.25
CA PRO A 175 5.71 6.37 -22.68
C PRO A 175 6.40 5.19 -23.37
N LYS A 176 7.26 5.45 -24.36
CA LYS A 176 8.02 4.41 -25.04
C LYS A 176 9.03 3.72 -24.12
N SER A 177 9.59 4.48 -23.18
CA SER A 177 10.52 3.97 -22.19
C SER A 177 10.37 4.69 -20.86
N LEU A 178 10.52 3.93 -19.76
CA LEU A 178 10.31 4.38 -18.39
C LEU A 178 11.46 3.92 -17.50
N ILE A 179 12.11 4.88 -16.84
CA ILE A 179 12.96 4.59 -15.69
C ILE A 179 12.11 4.72 -14.43
N VAL A 180 12.15 3.72 -13.55
CA VAL A 180 11.50 3.74 -12.23
C VAL A 180 12.58 3.83 -11.17
N MET A 181 12.69 4.96 -10.50
CA MET A 181 13.59 5.19 -9.38
C MET A 181 12.90 4.75 -8.08
N GLY A 182 13.38 3.63 -7.53
CA GLY A 182 12.83 2.98 -6.34
C GLY A 182 12.05 1.70 -6.64
N ALA A 183 12.39 0.62 -5.94
CA ALA A 183 11.80 -0.72 -6.10
C ALA A 183 10.90 -1.14 -4.93
N GLY A 184 10.34 -0.20 -4.17
CA GLY A 184 9.24 -0.49 -3.24
C GLY A 184 7.94 -0.79 -3.98
N ALA A 185 6.85 -1.09 -3.25
CA ALA A 185 5.56 -1.48 -3.82
C ALA A 185 5.09 -0.56 -4.96
N VAL A 186 5.17 0.77 -4.78
CA VAL A 186 4.77 1.75 -5.79
C VAL A 186 5.58 1.60 -7.08
N GLY A 187 6.91 1.49 -6.96
CA GLY A 187 7.80 1.38 -8.12
C GLY A 187 7.56 0.11 -8.92
N VAL A 188 7.51 -1.05 -8.26
CA VAL A 188 7.32 -2.34 -8.96
C VAL A 188 5.91 -2.48 -9.54
N GLU A 189 4.89 -1.91 -8.90
CA GLU A 189 3.53 -1.89 -9.45
C GLU A 189 3.45 -1.07 -10.74
N PHE A 190 3.99 0.15 -10.78
CA PHE A 190 4.01 0.95 -12.01
C PHE A 190 4.92 0.35 -13.09
N ALA A 191 6.06 -0.23 -12.71
CA ALA A 191 6.90 -0.97 -13.65
C ALA A 191 6.11 -2.11 -14.32
N SER A 192 5.37 -2.88 -13.52
CA SER A 192 4.49 -3.96 -14.03
C SER A 192 3.39 -3.43 -14.95
N VAL A 193 2.70 -2.33 -14.58
CA VAL A 193 1.64 -1.72 -15.40
C VAL A 193 2.18 -1.27 -16.76
N TYR A 194 3.20 -0.41 -16.74
CA TYR A 194 3.67 0.24 -17.96
C TYR A 194 4.44 -0.70 -18.89
N SER A 195 5.17 -1.68 -18.34
CA SER A 195 5.78 -2.73 -19.15
C SER A 195 4.72 -3.55 -19.90
N ARG A 196 3.63 -3.94 -19.25
CA ARG A 196 2.50 -4.63 -19.87
C ARG A 196 1.79 -3.78 -20.93
N PHE A 197 1.80 -2.45 -20.77
CA PHE A 197 1.29 -1.53 -21.78
C PHE A 197 2.27 -1.28 -22.92
N GLY A 198 3.49 -1.84 -22.87
CA GLY A 198 4.48 -1.81 -23.95
C GLY A 198 5.64 -0.83 -23.74
N ALA A 199 5.79 -0.20 -22.57
CA ALA A 199 6.95 0.63 -22.26
C ALA A 199 8.21 -0.22 -21.99
N ASP A 200 9.36 0.13 -22.58
CA ASP A 200 10.66 -0.43 -22.17
C ASP A 200 11.00 0.09 -20.76
N THR A 201 10.93 -0.78 -19.76
CA THR A 201 10.95 -0.39 -18.35
C THR A 201 12.23 -0.85 -17.67
N THR A 202 12.89 0.10 -16.96
CA THR A 202 14.08 -0.17 -16.14
C THR A 202 13.85 0.35 -14.73
N ILE A 203 13.92 -0.53 -13.72
CA ILE A 203 13.88 -0.16 -12.31
C ILE A 203 15.31 0.10 -11.83
N VAL A 204 15.51 1.19 -11.07
CA VAL A 204 16.79 1.49 -10.41
C VAL A 204 16.54 1.58 -8.91
N GLU A 205 17.25 0.76 -8.14
CA GLU A 205 17.07 0.66 -6.70
C GLU A 205 18.42 0.83 -5.97
N LEU A 206 18.40 1.66 -4.92
CA LEU A 206 19.55 1.89 -4.06
C LEU A 206 19.94 0.64 -3.25
N LEU A 207 18.96 -0.13 -2.82
CA LEU A 207 19.14 -1.34 -2.02
C LEU A 207 19.45 -2.55 -2.92
N PRO A 208 20.00 -3.66 -2.37
CA PRO A 208 20.54 -4.76 -3.18
C PRO A 208 19.46 -5.68 -3.78
N ARG A 209 18.16 -5.36 -3.68
CA ARG A 209 17.07 -6.20 -4.20
C ARG A 209 15.78 -5.42 -4.42
N LEU A 210 14.90 -5.93 -5.28
CA LEU A 210 13.53 -5.45 -5.42
C LEU A 210 12.74 -5.75 -4.14
N VAL A 211 11.68 -4.97 -3.87
CA VAL A 211 10.83 -5.10 -2.68
C VAL A 211 11.63 -5.43 -1.41
N PRO A 212 12.56 -4.54 -1.02
CA PRO A 212 13.62 -4.87 -0.06
C PRO A 212 13.13 -5.20 1.36
N LEU A 213 11.86 -4.91 1.67
CA LEU A 213 11.22 -5.24 2.95
C LEU A 213 10.65 -6.66 2.99
N GLU A 214 10.52 -7.33 1.84
CA GLU A 214 10.01 -8.68 1.73
C GLU A 214 11.07 -9.74 2.07
N ASP A 215 10.64 -10.99 2.20
CA ASP A 215 11.55 -12.12 2.34
C ASP A 215 12.50 -12.20 1.15
N GLU A 216 13.74 -12.60 1.39
CA GLU A 216 14.80 -12.59 0.36
C GLU A 216 14.45 -13.49 -0.84
N GLU A 217 13.82 -14.64 -0.61
CA GLU A 217 13.41 -15.53 -1.69
C GLU A 217 12.28 -14.93 -2.53
N VAL A 218 11.38 -14.17 -1.91
CA VAL A 218 10.33 -13.41 -2.62
C VAL A 218 10.95 -12.36 -3.52
N SER A 219 11.94 -11.59 -3.02
CA SER A 219 12.66 -10.61 -3.83
C SER A 219 13.36 -11.25 -5.03
N LYS A 220 14.07 -12.38 -4.82
CA LYS A 220 14.77 -13.13 -5.88
C LYS A 220 13.79 -13.65 -6.95
N GLU A 221 12.65 -14.16 -6.52
CA GLU A 221 11.63 -14.67 -7.43
C GLU A 221 11.01 -13.53 -8.26
N LEU A 222 10.73 -12.38 -7.62
CA LEU A 222 10.21 -11.21 -8.33
C LEU A 222 11.20 -10.71 -9.39
N GLU A 223 12.49 -10.64 -9.05
CA GLU A 223 13.54 -10.24 -10.02
C GLU A 223 13.63 -11.22 -11.19
N ARG A 224 13.54 -12.54 -10.92
CA ARG A 224 13.52 -13.58 -11.96
C ARG A 224 12.32 -13.40 -12.89
N SER A 225 11.13 -13.20 -12.31
CA SER A 225 9.89 -13.03 -13.05
C SER A 225 9.90 -11.74 -13.87
N PHE A 226 10.31 -10.61 -13.31
CA PHE A 226 10.41 -9.35 -14.04
C PHE A 226 11.37 -9.41 -15.20
N ARG A 227 12.55 -10.01 -15.02
CA ARG A 227 13.52 -10.22 -16.11
C ARG A 227 12.93 -11.07 -17.24
N LYS A 228 12.17 -12.14 -16.93
CA LYS A 228 11.48 -12.97 -17.92
C LYS A 228 10.45 -12.17 -18.72
N ARG A 229 9.80 -11.18 -18.09
CA ARG A 229 8.84 -10.27 -18.71
C ARG A 229 9.49 -9.04 -19.38
N GLY A 230 10.81 -8.98 -19.45
CA GLY A 230 11.54 -7.88 -20.08
C GLY A 230 11.70 -6.61 -19.23
N ILE A 231 11.27 -6.63 -17.96
CA ILE A 231 11.54 -5.53 -17.03
C ILE A 231 12.98 -5.64 -16.54
N LYS A 232 13.77 -4.62 -16.82
CA LYS A 232 15.17 -4.52 -16.40
C LYS A 232 15.25 -4.02 -14.96
N SER A 233 16.17 -4.55 -14.16
CA SER A 233 16.43 -4.07 -12.80
C SER A 233 17.92 -3.76 -12.62
N GLN A 234 18.21 -2.59 -12.10
CA GLN A 234 19.53 -2.12 -11.71
C GLN A 234 19.49 -1.86 -10.21
N VAL A 235 19.72 -2.89 -9.42
CA VAL A 235 19.77 -2.82 -7.97
C VAL A 235 21.13 -2.36 -7.46
N ASP A 236 21.26 -2.07 -6.16
CA ASP A 236 22.52 -1.65 -5.52
C ASP A 236 23.14 -0.41 -6.20
N THR A 237 22.26 0.48 -6.70
CA THR A 237 22.65 1.62 -7.54
C THR A 237 22.07 2.92 -7.04
N LYS A 238 22.95 3.87 -6.72
CA LYS A 238 22.59 5.23 -6.36
C LYS A 238 22.59 6.13 -7.59
N LEU A 239 21.41 6.67 -7.95
CA LEU A 239 21.34 7.75 -8.94
C LEU A 239 21.84 9.05 -8.31
N GLU A 240 22.69 9.78 -9.04
CA GLU A 240 23.36 11.00 -8.55
C GLU A 240 23.00 12.24 -9.37
N LYS A 241 22.66 12.08 -10.65
CA LYS A 241 22.36 13.22 -11.53
C LYS A 241 21.25 12.89 -12.51
N LEU A 242 20.44 13.90 -12.79
CA LEU A 242 19.40 13.92 -13.80
C LEU A 242 19.67 15.02 -14.80
N GLU A 243 19.60 14.71 -16.07
CA GLU A 243 19.68 15.66 -17.19
C GLU A 243 18.45 15.51 -18.08
N LYS A 244 17.81 16.62 -18.44
CA LYS A 244 16.75 16.63 -19.46
C LYS A 244 17.38 16.65 -20.83
N THR A 245 16.91 15.78 -21.72
CA THR A 245 17.35 15.70 -23.12
C THR A 245 16.24 16.23 -24.04
N GLY A 246 16.51 16.34 -25.34
CA GLY A 246 15.50 16.82 -26.29
C GLY A 246 14.27 15.92 -26.47
N GLY A 247 14.28 14.70 -25.91
CA GLY A 247 13.17 13.74 -26.03
C GLY A 247 12.93 12.91 -24.78
N GLY A 248 13.46 13.32 -23.61
CA GLY A 248 13.30 12.59 -22.36
C GLY A 248 14.32 12.97 -21.30
N VAL A 249 14.87 12.00 -20.63
CA VAL A 249 15.80 12.15 -19.51
C VAL A 249 17.00 11.21 -19.65
N ARG A 250 18.14 11.65 -19.13
CA ARG A 250 19.32 10.83 -18.86
C ARG A 250 19.59 10.87 -17.37
N VAL A 251 19.70 9.70 -16.72
CA VAL A 251 20.13 9.59 -15.35
C VAL A 251 21.51 8.94 -15.29
N THR A 252 22.35 9.43 -14.38
CA THR A 252 23.65 8.85 -14.09
C THR A 252 23.80 8.55 -12.62
N GLY A 253 24.58 7.54 -12.29
CA GLY A 253 24.78 7.10 -10.92
C GLY A 253 25.92 6.11 -10.81
N LYS A 254 26.00 5.44 -9.67
CA LYS A 254 27.05 4.45 -9.37
C LYS A 254 26.46 3.28 -8.61
N THR A 255 26.97 2.09 -8.91
CA THR A 255 26.75 0.92 -8.06
C THR A 255 27.53 1.05 -6.76
N SER A 256 27.21 0.23 -5.74
CA SER A 256 27.99 0.14 -4.48
C SER A 256 29.48 -0.23 -4.72
N LYS A 257 29.77 -0.87 -5.86
CA LYS A 257 31.15 -1.20 -6.28
C LYS A 257 31.86 -0.03 -7.00
N GLY A 258 31.18 1.10 -7.17
CA GLY A 258 31.72 2.30 -7.84
C GLY A 258 31.64 2.26 -9.36
N GLU A 259 30.97 1.29 -9.95
CA GLU A 259 30.76 1.20 -11.41
C GLU A 259 29.78 2.28 -11.86
N ALA A 260 30.14 3.02 -12.91
CA ALA A 260 29.28 4.06 -13.46
C ALA A 260 28.08 3.46 -14.19
N VAL A 261 26.90 4.02 -13.93
CA VAL A 261 25.64 3.65 -14.58
C VAL A 261 25.08 4.86 -15.29
N THR A 262 24.64 4.70 -16.54
CA THR A 262 23.94 5.72 -17.33
C THR A 262 22.75 5.07 -18.02
N ILE A 263 21.56 5.66 -17.83
CA ILE A 263 20.32 5.16 -18.42
C ILE A 263 19.57 6.34 -19.02
N GLU A 264 19.02 6.14 -20.22
CA GLU A 264 18.18 7.12 -20.92
C GLU A 264 16.78 6.55 -21.11
N ALA A 265 15.77 7.41 -20.97
CA ALA A 265 14.38 7.07 -21.24
C ALA A 265 13.57 8.31 -21.59
N GLU A 266 12.37 8.10 -22.13
CA GLU A 266 11.41 9.18 -22.34
C GLU A 266 10.94 9.79 -21.03
N MET A 267 10.82 8.96 -19.97
CA MET A 267 10.27 9.38 -18.68
C MET A 267 10.99 8.74 -17.49
N LEU A 268 11.10 9.50 -16.40
CA LEU A 268 11.55 9.04 -15.09
C LEU A 268 10.40 9.12 -14.09
N LEU A 269 10.02 7.99 -13.48
CA LEU A 269 9.15 7.94 -12.31
C LEU A 269 9.98 7.96 -11.03
N VAL A 270 9.78 8.97 -10.18
CA VAL A 270 10.37 9.05 -8.84
C VAL A 270 9.42 8.37 -7.85
N ALA A 271 9.78 7.15 -7.41
CA ALA A 271 8.97 6.28 -6.55
C ALA A 271 9.71 5.86 -5.26
N VAL A 272 10.47 6.77 -4.65
CA VAL A 272 11.37 6.53 -3.50
C VAL A 272 10.70 6.67 -2.14
N GLY A 273 9.39 6.55 -2.09
CA GLY A 273 8.59 6.55 -0.87
C GLY A 273 7.86 7.85 -0.60
N ARG A 274 7.28 7.92 0.59
CA ARG A 274 6.40 9.00 1.03
C ARG A 274 6.93 9.59 2.34
N MET A 275 6.45 10.77 2.71
CA MET A 275 6.74 11.41 3.98
C MET A 275 5.44 11.90 4.64
N PRO A 276 5.37 11.91 5.98
CA PRO A 276 4.18 12.35 6.70
C PRO A 276 3.86 13.82 6.40
N TYR A 277 2.56 14.15 6.39
CA TYR A 277 2.11 15.52 6.15
C TYR A 277 1.69 16.16 7.47
N THR A 278 2.63 16.88 8.10
CA THR A 278 2.45 17.57 9.39
C THR A 278 2.55 19.10 9.29
N GLU A 279 2.86 19.61 8.09
CA GLU A 279 3.05 21.04 7.86
C GLU A 279 1.73 21.82 7.98
N GLY A 280 1.78 22.99 8.61
CA GLY A 280 0.64 23.89 8.74
C GLY A 280 -0.48 23.42 9.67
N LEU A 281 -0.29 22.32 10.40
CA LEU A 281 -1.32 21.74 11.27
C LEU A 281 -1.55 22.51 12.58
N GLY A 282 -0.70 23.48 12.93
CA GLY A 282 -0.81 24.21 14.20
C GLY A 282 -0.35 23.41 15.40
N LEU A 283 0.73 22.65 15.24
CA LEU A 283 1.30 21.82 16.31
C LEU A 283 2.19 22.61 17.27
N GLU A 284 2.56 23.82 16.88
CA GLU A 284 3.45 24.71 17.66
C GLU A 284 2.79 25.07 19.00
N GLY A 285 3.56 24.95 20.07
CA GLY A 285 3.07 25.27 21.43
C GLY A 285 2.15 24.20 22.05
N THR A 286 1.94 23.07 21.37
CA THR A 286 1.23 21.90 21.89
C THR A 286 2.20 20.91 22.55
N LYS A 287 1.67 19.90 23.24
CA LYS A 287 2.45 18.76 23.76
C LYS A 287 2.64 17.63 22.71
N ILE A 288 2.24 17.85 21.47
CA ILE A 288 2.38 16.88 20.38
C ILE A 288 3.86 16.82 19.97
N LYS A 289 4.46 15.63 20.11
CA LYS A 289 5.83 15.40 19.68
C LYS A 289 5.86 14.97 18.22
N VAL A 290 6.78 15.54 17.45
CA VAL A 290 7.04 15.16 16.05
C VAL A 290 8.50 14.72 15.95
N GLU A 291 8.72 13.47 15.53
CA GLU A 291 10.06 12.90 15.34
C GLU A 291 10.20 12.40 13.91
N LYS A 292 11.25 12.81 13.20
CA LYS A 292 11.47 12.49 11.77
C LYS A 292 10.24 12.80 10.88
N GLY A 293 9.46 13.84 11.26
CA GLY A 293 8.23 14.24 10.59
C GLY A 293 6.96 13.51 11.04
N PHE A 294 7.06 12.42 11.80
CA PHE A 294 5.91 11.65 12.30
C PHE A 294 5.43 12.12 13.67
N ILE A 295 4.13 12.23 13.83
CA ILE A 295 3.49 12.49 15.13
C ILE A 295 3.61 11.24 15.99
N GLN A 296 4.16 11.39 17.21
CA GLN A 296 4.30 10.30 18.16
C GLN A 296 2.97 10.06 18.89
N VAL A 297 2.58 8.80 19.00
CA VAL A 297 1.33 8.36 19.63
C VAL A 297 1.60 7.17 20.56
N ASP A 298 0.67 6.92 21.49
CA ASP A 298 0.63 5.70 22.27
C ASP A 298 -0.06 4.53 21.54
N GLU A 299 -0.22 3.41 22.19
CA GLU A 299 -0.82 2.19 21.63
C GLU A 299 -2.31 2.34 21.25
N PHE A 300 -2.98 3.40 21.72
CA PHE A 300 -4.36 3.77 21.40
C PHE A 300 -4.45 4.97 20.45
N GLN A 301 -3.34 5.36 19.80
CA GLN A 301 -3.23 6.47 18.88
C GLN A 301 -3.39 7.86 19.50
N GLN A 302 -3.28 7.99 20.84
CA GLN A 302 -3.34 9.27 21.53
C GLN A 302 -1.97 9.96 21.47
N THR A 303 -1.97 11.27 21.19
CA THR A 303 -0.76 12.10 21.22
C THR A 303 -0.45 12.57 22.66
N GLY A 304 0.67 13.28 22.83
CA GLY A 304 0.98 13.95 24.10
C GLY A 304 0.00 15.07 24.49
N GLU A 305 -0.87 15.52 23.59
CA GLU A 305 -1.88 16.55 23.84
C GLU A 305 -3.23 15.89 24.16
N LYS A 306 -3.81 16.24 25.30
CA LYS A 306 -5.07 15.64 25.78
C LYS A 306 -6.21 15.85 24.76
N GLY A 307 -6.88 14.76 24.39
CA GLY A 307 -8.02 14.77 23.46
C GLY A 307 -7.59 14.92 22.01
N VAL A 308 -6.29 14.78 21.70
CA VAL A 308 -5.77 14.78 20.34
C VAL A 308 -5.15 13.43 20.03
N TYR A 309 -5.59 12.85 18.91
CA TYR A 309 -5.15 11.56 18.36
C TYR A 309 -4.51 11.79 16.98
N ALA A 310 -3.68 10.87 16.53
CA ALA A 310 -3.16 10.86 15.17
C ALA A 310 -3.13 9.44 14.62
N ILE A 311 -3.42 9.26 13.33
CA ILE A 311 -3.57 7.95 12.67
C ILE A 311 -3.08 7.98 11.22
N GLY A 312 -2.76 6.80 10.69
CA GLY A 312 -2.33 6.59 9.32
C GLY A 312 -0.93 7.13 9.05
N ASP A 313 -0.65 7.47 7.80
CA ASP A 313 0.70 7.81 7.35
C ASP A 313 1.37 9.00 8.07
N VAL A 314 0.66 9.68 8.95
CA VAL A 314 1.20 10.78 9.77
C VAL A 314 1.86 10.29 11.06
N VAL A 315 1.67 9.00 11.44
CA VAL A 315 2.29 8.35 12.60
C VAL A 315 3.38 7.35 12.16
N PRO A 316 4.31 6.94 13.05
CA PRO A 316 5.46 6.10 12.69
C PRO A 316 5.11 4.60 12.59
N THR A 317 4.03 4.28 11.89
CA THR A 317 3.60 2.91 11.57
C THR A 317 3.74 2.65 10.07
N PRO A 318 3.64 1.41 9.59
CA PRO A 318 3.64 1.13 8.16
C PRO A 318 2.58 1.95 7.41
N LEU A 319 2.97 2.56 6.29
CA LEU A 319 2.11 3.46 5.50
C LEU A 319 1.10 2.65 4.66
N LEU A 320 0.13 2.02 5.34
CA LEU A 320 -0.82 1.08 4.76
C LEU A 320 -2.27 1.51 5.05
N ALA A 321 -3.09 1.54 4.02
CA ALA A 321 -4.48 1.99 4.10
C ALA A 321 -5.33 1.18 5.10
N HIS A 322 -5.15 -0.14 5.13
CA HIS A 322 -5.87 -1.04 6.04
C HIS A 322 -5.42 -0.86 7.51
N LEU A 323 -4.13 -0.59 7.74
CA LEU A 323 -3.63 -0.25 9.05
C LEU A 323 -4.20 1.09 9.53
N ALA A 324 -4.15 2.14 8.70
CA ALA A 324 -4.75 3.44 9.00
C ALA A 324 -6.24 3.32 9.35
N SER A 325 -6.99 2.48 8.64
CA SER A 325 -8.41 2.20 8.93
C SER A 325 -8.59 1.56 10.32
N LYS A 326 -7.72 0.61 10.68
CA LYS A 326 -7.77 -0.05 11.98
C LYS A 326 -7.37 0.90 13.11
N GLU A 327 -6.33 1.72 12.90
CA GLU A 327 -5.93 2.79 13.82
C GLU A 327 -7.08 3.78 14.07
N GLY A 328 -7.81 4.15 13.02
CA GLY A 328 -9.00 4.98 13.13
C GLY A 328 -10.09 4.38 14.01
N ILE A 329 -10.34 3.08 13.90
CA ILE A 329 -11.29 2.35 14.77
C ILE A 329 -10.81 2.37 16.21
N VAL A 330 -9.54 2.02 16.47
CA VAL A 330 -8.94 1.99 17.81
C VAL A 330 -9.02 3.35 18.47
N ALA A 331 -8.62 4.42 17.77
CA ALA A 331 -8.67 5.79 18.29
C ALA A 331 -10.09 6.19 18.68
N VAL A 332 -11.09 5.92 17.83
CA VAL A 332 -12.49 6.28 18.09
C VAL A 332 -13.07 5.45 19.22
N GLU A 333 -12.82 4.17 19.29
CA GLU A 333 -13.29 3.31 20.38
C GLU A 333 -12.67 3.72 21.71
N HIS A 334 -11.38 4.08 21.73
CA HIS A 334 -10.69 4.56 22.91
C HIS A 334 -11.27 5.91 23.40
N LEU A 335 -11.41 6.90 22.50
CA LEU A 335 -11.99 8.20 22.89
C LEU A 335 -13.47 8.12 23.32
N ALA A 336 -14.20 7.09 22.86
CA ALA A 336 -15.57 6.79 23.29
C ALA A 336 -15.62 6.10 24.65
N GLY A 337 -14.48 5.76 25.25
CA GLY A 337 -14.39 5.12 26.58
C GLY A 337 -14.75 3.63 26.59
N ARG A 338 -14.67 2.94 25.46
CA ARG A 338 -14.88 1.48 25.42
C ARG A 338 -13.79 0.77 26.22
N LYS A 339 -14.16 -0.26 26.96
CA LYS A 339 -13.24 -1.03 27.83
C LYS A 339 -12.57 -2.23 27.12
N ASP A 340 -13.09 -2.61 25.98
CA ASP A 340 -12.66 -3.79 25.21
C ASP A 340 -11.72 -3.43 24.03
N VAL A 341 -11.25 -2.20 23.99
CA VAL A 341 -10.29 -1.74 22.96
C VAL A 341 -8.95 -2.45 23.16
N ARG A 342 -8.42 -2.99 22.08
CA ARG A 342 -7.11 -3.64 22.07
C ARG A 342 -6.14 -2.88 21.17
N PRO A 343 -4.87 -2.73 21.58
CA PRO A 343 -3.81 -2.24 20.71
C PRO A 343 -3.66 -3.10 19.46
N ILE A 344 -3.17 -2.48 18.39
CA ILE A 344 -2.89 -3.19 17.14
C ILE A 344 -1.56 -3.94 17.27
N ASN A 345 -1.59 -5.24 17.00
CA ASN A 345 -0.35 -6.01 16.86
C ASN A 345 0.23 -5.77 15.46
N LEU A 346 1.27 -4.94 15.38
CA LEU A 346 1.90 -4.59 14.10
C LEU A 346 2.55 -5.79 13.38
N ARG A 347 2.87 -6.87 14.09
CA ARG A 347 3.38 -8.12 13.47
C ARG A 347 2.33 -8.83 12.63
N LEU A 348 1.04 -8.56 12.86
CA LEU A 348 -0.07 -9.19 12.15
C LEU A 348 -0.65 -8.31 11.03
N VAL A 349 0.04 -7.23 10.70
CA VAL A 349 -0.38 -6.35 9.60
C VAL A 349 0.16 -6.92 8.28
N PRO A 350 -0.71 -7.32 7.34
CA PRO A 350 -0.25 -7.83 6.06
C PRO A 350 0.34 -6.72 5.18
N ASN A 351 1.37 -7.06 4.42
CA ASN A 351 1.88 -6.23 3.33
C ASN A 351 1.52 -6.87 1.99
N CYS A 352 1.06 -6.04 1.05
CA CYS A 352 0.62 -6.50 -0.27
C CYS A 352 1.19 -5.61 -1.37
N THR A 353 1.79 -6.24 -2.38
CA THR A 353 2.25 -5.59 -3.61
C THR A 353 1.54 -6.25 -4.79
N TYR A 354 0.84 -5.45 -5.58
CA TYR A 354 -0.09 -5.91 -6.62
C TYR A 354 0.55 -5.97 -8.02
N CYS A 355 1.88 -6.00 -8.10
CA CYS A 355 2.57 -6.27 -9.37
C CYS A 355 2.25 -7.69 -9.86
N ASP A 356 2.81 -8.11 -10.98
CA ASP A 356 2.67 -9.47 -11.47
C ASP A 356 4.06 -10.12 -11.60
N PRO A 357 4.28 -11.23 -10.82
CA PRO A 357 3.37 -11.87 -9.88
C PRO A 357 3.07 -11.01 -8.64
N GLU A 358 1.89 -11.21 -8.02
CA GLU A 358 1.52 -10.55 -6.78
C GLU A 358 2.42 -11.00 -5.61
N VAL A 359 2.61 -10.12 -4.62
CA VAL A 359 3.29 -10.45 -3.36
C VAL A 359 2.37 -10.16 -2.19
N GLY A 360 2.27 -11.11 -1.28
CA GLY A 360 1.55 -10.97 -0.01
C GLY A 360 2.40 -11.51 1.14
N SER A 361 2.55 -10.76 2.23
CA SER A 361 3.31 -11.20 3.38
C SER A 361 2.68 -10.75 4.71
N VAL A 362 2.93 -11.50 5.77
CA VAL A 362 2.57 -11.13 7.14
C VAL A 362 3.59 -11.75 8.11
N GLY A 363 3.91 -11.04 9.19
CA GLY A 363 4.81 -11.53 10.22
C GLY A 363 6.30 -11.32 9.90
N LEU A 364 7.13 -12.22 10.40
CA LEU A 364 8.57 -12.14 10.30
C LEU A 364 9.09 -12.85 9.06
N THR A 365 10.04 -12.24 8.35
CA THR A 365 10.84 -12.97 7.36
C THR A 365 11.70 -14.02 8.06
N GLU A 366 12.15 -15.04 7.35
CA GLU A 366 13.03 -16.06 7.89
C GLU A 366 14.31 -15.45 8.50
N ALA A 367 14.92 -14.50 7.80
CA ALA A 367 16.12 -13.81 8.28
C ALA A 367 15.83 -13.04 9.58
N LYS A 368 14.69 -12.34 9.67
CA LYS A 368 14.33 -11.57 10.87
C LYS A 368 13.97 -12.47 12.05
N ALA A 369 13.31 -13.60 11.80
CA ALA A 369 13.02 -14.59 12.84
C ALA A 369 14.33 -15.17 13.45
N LYS A 370 15.30 -15.52 12.60
CA LYS A 370 16.62 -15.97 13.04
C LYS A 370 17.40 -14.88 13.80
N GLU A 371 17.38 -13.64 13.31
CA GLU A 371 18.01 -12.49 14.00
C GLU A 371 17.44 -12.28 15.41
N LEU A 372 16.14 -12.51 15.59
CA LEU A 372 15.44 -12.42 16.88
C LEU A 372 15.66 -13.65 17.77
N GLY A 373 16.43 -14.65 17.32
CA GLY A 373 16.82 -15.83 18.11
C GLY A 373 15.83 -16.99 18.08
N TYR A 374 14.84 -16.96 17.16
CA TYR A 374 13.95 -18.10 16.98
C TYR A 374 14.68 -19.28 16.31
N ASP A 375 14.45 -20.51 16.79
CA ASP A 375 14.81 -21.75 16.08
C ASP A 375 13.67 -22.03 15.08
N VAL A 376 13.96 -21.79 13.79
CA VAL A 376 12.92 -21.79 12.76
C VAL A 376 12.88 -23.09 11.96
N LYS A 377 11.66 -23.47 11.56
CA LYS A 377 11.39 -24.40 10.47
C LYS A 377 10.72 -23.63 9.33
N VAL A 378 10.95 -24.07 8.12
CA VAL A 378 10.38 -23.45 6.92
C VAL A 378 9.69 -24.49 6.08
N GLY A 379 8.42 -24.25 5.76
CA GLY A 379 7.69 -24.98 4.72
C GLY A 379 7.55 -24.13 3.49
N LYS A 380 7.66 -24.74 2.31
CA LYS A 380 7.58 -24.04 1.04
C LYS A 380 6.89 -24.90 -0.01
N PHE A 381 5.94 -24.32 -0.73
CA PHE A 381 5.24 -25.02 -1.81
C PHE A 381 5.22 -24.16 -3.07
N PRO A 382 5.76 -24.63 -4.21
CA PRO A 382 5.79 -23.89 -5.47
C PRO A 382 4.45 -23.98 -6.19
N PHE A 383 3.97 -22.90 -6.79
CA PHE A 383 2.73 -22.91 -7.57
C PHE A 383 2.80 -23.80 -8.81
N SER A 384 4.00 -24.10 -9.33
CA SER A 384 4.18 -25.09 -10.41
C SER A 384 3.72 -26.51 -10.04
N ALA A 385 3.59 -26.83 -8.76
CA ALA A 385 3.02 -28.09 -8.29
C ALA A 385 1.49 -28.01 -8.08
N SER A 386 0.89 -26.81 -8.10
CA SER A 386 -0.56 -26.63 -7.92
C SER A 386 -1.34 -26.88 -9.21
N GLY A 387 -2.29 -27.83 -9.17
CA GLY A 387 -3.20 -28.07 -10.30
C GLY A 387 -4.01 -26.84 -10.70
N LYS A 388 -4.44 -26.02 -9.73
CA LYS A 388 -5.19 -24.80 -10.03
C LYS A 388 -4.33 -23.73 -10.68
N ALA A 389 -3.07 -23.55 -10.26
CA ALA A 389 -2.14 -22.63 -10.88
C ALA A 389 -1.89 -22.97 -12.36
N ARG A 390 -1.75 -24.28 -12.67
CA ARG A 390 -1.66 -24.78 -14.07
C ARG A 390 -2.91 -24.47 -14.88
N ILE A 391 -4.11 -24.64 -14.31
CA ILE A 391 -5.37 -24.30 -14.99
C ILE A 391 -5.43 -22.81 -15.33
N LEU A 392 -4.90 -21.94 -14.46
CA LEU A 392 -4.84 -20.50 -14.68
C LEU A 392 -3.73 -20.08 -15.65
N GLY A 393 -2.71 -20.92 -15.89
CA GLY A 393 -1.50 -20.57 -16.62
C GLY A 393 -0.54 -19.69 -15.78
N GLU A 394 -0.71 -19.65 -14.46
CA GLU A 394 0.01 -18.79 -13.53
C GLU A 394 0.81 -19.64 -12.52
N GLU A 395 1.88 -20.28 -12.99
CA GLU A 395 2.65 -21.28 -12.24
C GLU A 395 3.88 -20.67 -11.52
N GLU A 396 4.12 -19.36 -11.66
CA GLU A 396 5.28 -18.70 -11.06
C GLU A 396 5.09 -18.44 -9.57
N GLY A 397 6.18 -18.62 -8.80
CA GLY A 397 6.20 -18.28 -7.39
C GLY A 397 5.91 -19.44 -6.45
N PHE A 398 5.62 -19.09 -5.20
CA PHE A 398 5.48 -20.05 -4.11
C PHE A 398 4.75 -19.47 -2.90
N VAL A 399 4.33 -20.34 -1.99
CA VAL A 399 3.99 -20.03 -0.60
C VAL A 399 5.14 -20.47 0.30
N LYS A 400 5.58 -19.61 1.21
CA LYS A 400 6.61 -19.88 2.22
C LYS A 400 6.07 -19.57 3.61
N ILE A 401 6.13 -20.53 4.52
CA ILE A 401 5.73 -20.41 5.92
C ILE A 401 6.97 -20.56 6.81
N VAL A 402 7.16 -19.59 7.71
CA VAL A 402 8.21 -19.58 8.72
C VAL A 402 7.56 -19.89 10.06
N SER A 403 7.94 -20.98 10.69
CA SER A 403 7.40 -21.46 11.96
C SER A 403 8.49 -21.59 13.03
N GLU A 404 8.12 -21.43 14.31
CA GLU A 404 8.96 -21.72 15.45
C GLU A 404 8.97 -23.22 15.73
N LYS A 405 10.14 -23.80 15.95
CA LYS A 405 10.35 -25.25 15.97
C LYS A 405 9.72 -25.96 17.18
N LYS A 406 9.69 -25.31 18.34
CA LYS A 406 9.27 -25.94 19.61
C LYS A 406 7.76 -25.96 19.77
N TYR A 407 7.10 -24.84 19.47
CA TYR A 407 5.66 -24.67 19.67
C TYR A 407 4.87 -24.69 18.36
N ASP A 408 5.56 -24.78 17.24
CA ASP A 408 4.99 -24.76 15.90
C ASP A 408 4.21 -23.47 15.57
N GLU A 409 4.53 -22.36 16.30
CA GLU A 409 3.91 -21.06 16.08
C GLU A 409 4.26 -20.54 14.68
N ILE A 410 3.27 -20.05 13.94
CA ILE A 410 3.49 -19.39 12.66
C ILE A 410 4.08 -18.00 12.93
N LEU A 411 5.36 -17.79 12.59
CA LEU A 411 6.06 -16.53 12.76
C LEU A 411 5.85 -15.59 11.59
N GLY A 412 5.67 -16.12 10.38
CA GLY A 412 5.42 -15.35 9.18
C GLY A 412 5.05 -16.21 7.98
N VAL A 413 4.33 -15.59 7.04
CA VAL A 413 3.93 -16.18 5.77
C VAL A 413 4.25 -15.22 4.64
N HIS A 414 4.87 -15.74 3.58
CA HIS A 414 5.35 -14.97 2.44
C HIS A 414 4.91 -15.67 1.15
N ILE A 415 4.13 -14.99 0.34
CA ILE A 415 3.55 -15.52 -0.88
C ILE A 415 3.97 -14.64 -2.05
N ILE A 416 4.45 -15.25 -3.11
CA ILE A 416 4.62 -14.59 -4.40
C ILE A 416 3.99 -15.48 -5.48
N GLY A 417 3.07 -14.93 -6.25
CA GLY A 417 2.36 -15.69 -7.29
C GLY A 417 0.89 -15.29 -7.43
N PRO A 418 0.06 -16.17 -8.03
CA PRO A 418 -1.34 -15.88 -8.29
C PRO A 418 -2.13 -15.63 -6.99
N HIS A 419 -2.91 -14.56 -6.97
CA HIS A 419 -3.79 -14.20 -5.85
C HIS A 419 -3.10 -14.08 -4.49
N ALA A 420 -1.79 -13.81 -4.44
CA ALA A 420 -1.04 -13.72 -3.19
C ALA A 420 -1.65 -12.68 -2.23
N THR A 421 -2.17 -11.57 -2.77
CA THR A 421 -2.79 -10.49 -2.00
C THR A 421 -4.15 -10.86 -1.38
N GLU A 422 -4.84 -11.87 -1.91
CA GLU A 422 -6.06 -12.43 -1.33
C GLU A 422 -5.73 -13.58 -0.37
N LEU A 423 -4.80 -14.46 -0.75
CA LEU A 423 -4.41 -15.64 0.05
C LEU A 423 -3.83 -15.27 1.41
N ILE A 424 -3.12 -14.14 1.50
CA ILE A 424 -2.48 -13.72 2.75
C ILE A 424 -3.48 -13.50 3.90
N ALA A 425 -4.75 -13.28 3.59
CA ALA A 425 -5.79 -13.09 4.59
C ALA A 425 -6.02 -14.33 5.45
N GLU A 426 -5.89 -15.54 4.89
CA GLU A 426 -5.95 -16.79 5.61
C GLU A 426 -4.82 -16.90 6.64
N ALA A 427 -3.59 -16.57 6.24
CA ALA A 427 -2.44 -16.53 7.15
C ALA A 427 -2.64 -15.51 8.28
N CYS A 428 -3.19 -14.32 7.97
CA CYS A 428 -3.51 -13.32 9.00
C CYS A 428 -4.51 -13.85 10.03
N VAL A 429 -5.54 -14.59 9.60
CA VAL A 429 -6.52 -15.20 10.51
C VAL A 429 -5.87 -16.28 11.37
N ALA A 430 -5.08 -17.18 10.76
CA ALA A 430 -4.37 -18.22 11.48
C ALA A 430 -3.44 -17.61 12.56
N MET A 431 -2.62 -16.63 12.19
CA MET A 431 -1.72 -15.94 13.14
C MET A 431 -2.48 -15.14 14.22
N GLN A 432 -3.60 -14.50 13.87
CA GLN A 432 -4.42 -13.75 14.85
C GLN A 432 -5.05 -14.68 15.90
N LEU A 433 -5.32 -15.93 15.52
CA LEU A 433 -5.87 -16.97 16.41
C LEU A 433 -4.76 -17.80 17.08
N GLU A 434 -3.49 -17.40 16.92
CA GLU A 434 -2.33 -18.12 17.48
C GLU A 434 -2.29 -19.59 17.05
N SER A 435 -2.66 -19.85 15.78
CA SER A 435 -2.64 -21.19 15.19
C SER A 435 -1.20 -21.67 14.95
N THR A 436 -1.03 -22.97 14.91
CA THR A 436 0.22 -23.60 14.51
C THR A 436 0.25 -23.91 13.01
N ALA A 437 1.45 -24.17 12.45
CA ALA A 437 1.58 -24.63 11.08
C ALA A 437 0.87 -25.98 10.89
N GLY A 438 0.95 -26.88 11.86
CA GLY A 438 0.26 -28.18 11.82
C GLY A 438 -1.27 -28.05 11.77
N GLU A 439 -1.88 -27.11 12.51
CA GLU A 439 -3.33 -26.90 12.44
C GLU A 439 -3.76 -26.26 11.09
N LEU A 440 -2.95 -25.37 10.54
CA LEU A 440 -3.20 -24.82 9.22
C LEU A 440 -3.10 -25.89 8.13
N GLY A 441 -2.09 -26.77 8.19
CA GLY A 441 -1.93 -27.90 7.27
C GLY A 441 -3.10 -28.92 7.34
N ARG A 442 -3.61 -29.19 8.55
CA ARG A 442 -4.78 -30.09 8.72
C ARG A 442 -6.10 -29.47 8.29
N THR A 443 -6.14 -28.16 8.08
CA THR A 443 -7.37 -27.48 7.64
C THR A 443 -7.74 -27.94 6.24
N MET A 444 -8.99 -28.41 6.05
CA MET A 444 -9.46 -28.87 4.76
C MET A 444 -9.63 -27.71 3.79
N HIS A 445 -8.89 -27.72 2.69
CA HIS A 445 -9.01 -26.77 1.60
C HIS A 445 -9.84 -27.33 0.45
N ALA A 446 -10.61 -26.48 -0.22
CA ALA A 446 -11.43 -26.91 -1.35
C ALA A 446 -10.53 -27.23 -2.57
N HIS A 447 -10.89 -28.28 -3.33
CA HIS A 447 -10.17 -28.68 -4.54
C HIS A 447 -11.01 -28.43 -5.80
N PRO A 448 -10.41 -27.89 -6.90
CA PRO A 448 -9.07 -27.31 -6.98
C PRO A 448 -9.08 -25.80 -6.67
N THR A 449 -8.20 -25.35 -5.81
CA THR A 449 -8.04 -23.92 -5.45
C THR A 449 -6.57 -23.53 -5.36
N ILE A 450 -6.30 -22.24 -5.43
CA ILE A 450 -4.94 -21.71 -5.18
C ILE A 450 -4.58 -21.81 -3.69
N SER A 451 -5.57 -21.74 -2.79
CA SER A 451 -5.33 -21.82 -1.33
C SER A 451 -4.80 -23.19 -0.87
N GLU A 452 -4.95 -24.27 -1.65
CA GLU A 452 -4.29 -25.55 -1.37
C GLU A 452 -2.76 -25.39 -1.25
N ALA A 453 -2.15 -24.41 -1.93
CA ALA A 453 -0.74 -24.13 -1.80
C ALA A 453 -0.34 -23.63 -0.39
N VAL A 454 -1.26 -22.99 0.34
CA VAL A 454 -1.06 -22.57 1.74
C VAL A 454 -1.03 -23.79 2.64
N MET A 455 -1.98 -24.70 2.47
CA MET A 455 -2.03 -25.98 3.17
C MET A 455 -0.77 -26.82 2.95
N GLU A 456 -0.37 -27.00 1.70
CA GLU A 456 0.82 -27.77 1.35
C GLU A 456 2.11 -27.16 1.91
N ALA A 457 2.21 -25.83 1.91
CA ALA A 457 3.34 -25.14 2.53
C ALA A 457 3.35 -25.31 4.06
N ALA A 458 2.18 -25.36 4.70
CA ALA A 458 2.05 -25.61 6.14
C ALA A 458 2.43 -27.07 6.49
N GLU A 459 1.96 -28.05 5.71
CA GLU A 459 2.42 -29.44 5.83
C GLU A 459 3.94 -29.57 5.56
N GLY A 460 4.47 -28.78 4.63
CA GLY A 460 5.90 -28.71 4.31
C GLY A 460 6.79 -28.26 5.47
N VAL A 461 6.27 -27.54 6.46
CA VAL A 461 6.98 -27.24 7.73
C VAL A 461 7.37 -28.51 8.47
N HIS A 462 6.58 -29.58 8.31
CA HIS A 462 6.77 -30.89 8.92
C HIS A 462 7.30 -31.94 7.95
N GLU A 463 7.74 -31.53 6.75
CA GLU A 463 8.19 -32.46 5.68
C GLU A 463 7.09 -33.43 5.22
N LEU A 464 5.80 -33.01 5.33
CA LEU A 464 4.63 -33.82 5.02
C LEU A 464 3.86 -33.33 3.78
N ALA A 465 4.36 -32.32 3.06
CA ALA A 465 3.74 -31.91 1.80
C ALA A 465 3.62 -33.08 0.83
N VAL A 466 2.45 -33.25 0.23
CA VAL A 466 2.10 -34.48 -0.54
C VAL A 466 2.47 -34.34 -2.02
N HIS A 467 2.39 -33.12 -2.55
CA HIS A 467 2.50 -32.92 -4.00
C HIS A 467 3.87 -32.34 -4.45
N ILE A 468 4.88 -32.38 -3.59
CA ILE A 468 6.29 -32.01 -3.91
C ILE A 468 7.27 -33.05 -3.47
#